data_6d9575dca2978fddefe26f48218a4d94
#
_entry.id   6d9575dca2978fddefe26f48218a4d94
#
_cell.length_a   1.000
_cell.length_b   1.000
_cell.length_c   1.000
_cell.angle_alpha   90.00
_cell.angle_beta   90.00
_cell.angle_gamma   90.00
#
_symmetry.space_group_name_H-M   'P 1'
#
loop_
_entity.id
_entity.type
_entity.pdbx_description
1 polymer ?
#
loop_
_entity_poly.entity_id
_entity_poly.type
_entity_poly.pdbx_seq_one_letter_code
_entity_poly.pdbx_strand_id
1 'polypeptide(L)'
;MSTFSIEFVGVLEGHGGAVTSLVCGENKDSSPLLLSGSRDKSIIQWELNYEGTKIQDKDEQDKLKDKVLLGKPLHSFHGHNHFVSSLALNSDNSKMVSGSWDKTIRLWDIAKCKSDLIFKGHTKDVLCVGFSHDERLIFSGGMDNSLKYWNTKGDLRYDNNQFNGWVSCILNVQKGKTNYIAVGSWDGSVKLLNSEYNVDREIPGGEYAVTSLSTDEEGDFLFIGYKNGTVLVWNILDEKSENEEDNIKQRIETGVDINSILFDSKFFEIYAIGTSKGLQIRKIKGEKPVFEDKSGACLSLCYDNTKSYLFAGYADGTIRVYKTSNSGES
;
A
#
# COMPACT_ATOMS: atom_id res chain seq x y z
N MET A 1 -18.48 -9.26 23.41
CA MET A 1 -17.25 -8.71 22.79
C MET A 1 -17.03 -9.47 21.51
N SER A 2 -17.14 -8.83 20.36
CA SER A 2 -16.84 -9.46 19.08
C SER A 2 -15.35 -9.83 19.05
N THR A 3 -15.03 -11.09 18.79
CA THR A 3 -13.63 -11.53 18.68
C THR A 3 -13.25 -11.54 17.20
N PHE A 4 -12.25 -10.71 16.87
CA PHE A 4 -11.61 -10.72 15.56
C PHE A 4 -10.93 -12.07 15.31
N SER A 5 -11.14 -12.65 14.16
CA SER A 5 -10.42 -13.83 13.69
C SER A 5 -9.84 -13.61 12.30
N ILE A 6 -8.69 -14.20 12.07
CA ILE A 6 -8.01 -14.21 10.78
C ILE A 6 -7.53 -15.63 10.48
N GLU A 7 -7.72 -16.06 9.25
CA GLU A 7 -7.37 -17.40 8.78
C GLU A 7 -6.67 -17.31 7.43
N PHE A 8 -5.56 -18.03 7.29
CA PHE A 8 -4.91 -18.22 6.00
C PHE A 8 -5.79 -19.13 5.12
N VAL A 9 -6.18 -18.66 3.93
CA VAL A 9 -7.06 -19.41 3.04
C VAL A 9 -6.42 -19.87 1.75
N GLY A 10 -5.31 -19.26 1.33
CA GLY A 10 -4.59 -19.72 0.15
C GLY A 10 -3.64 -18.70 -0.44
N VAL A 11 -3.18 -18.97 -1.66
CA VAL A 11 -2.17 -18.18 -2.35
C VAL A 11 -2.57 -17.85 -3.79
N LEU A 12 -1.95 -16.79 -4.34
CA LEU A 12 -1.92 -16.48 -5.76
C LEU A 12 -0.46 -16.56 -6.22
N GLU A 13 -0.22 -17.27 -7.31
CA GLU A 13 1.09 -17.48 -7.89
C GLU A 13 1.12 -17.06 -9.35
N GLY A 14 2.18 -16.37 -9.75
CA GLY A 14 2.35 -15.90 -11.13
C GLY A 14 3.51 -14.93 -11.31
N HIS A 15 3.95 -14.25 -10.23
CA HIS A 15 5.11 -13.39 -10.30
C HIS A 15 6.43 -14.17 -10.17
N GLY A 16 7.41 -13.82 -11.01
CA GLY A 16 8.78 -14.33 -10.95
C GLY A 16 9.70 -13.55 -10.00
N GLY A 17 9.18 -12.59 -9.23
CA GLY A 17 9.94 -11.75 -8.31
C GLY A 17 9.05 -11.19 -7.22
N ALA A 18 9.65 -10.55 -6.21
CA ALA A 18 8.95 -10.02 -5.04
C ALA A 18 7.76 -9.12 -5.42
N VAL A 19 6.62 -9.30 -4.75
CA VAL A 19 5.41 -8.48 -4.89
C VAL A 19 5.56 -7.23 -4.04
N THR A 20 5.79 -6.10 -4.69
CA THR A 20 6.15 -4.83 -4.04
C THR A 20 4.97 -3.93 -3.77
N SER A 21 3.88 -4.09 -4.51
CA SER A 21 2.68 -3.27 -4.38
C SER A 21 1.44 -4.06 -4.72
N LEU A 22 0.39 -3.84 -3.96
CA LEU A 22 -0.94 -4.40 -4.16
C LEU A 22 -1.97 -3.28 -4.13
N VAL A 23 -2.94 -3.34 -5.03
CA VAL A 23 -4.13 -2.47 -5.01
C VAL A 23 -5.37 -3.28 -5.33
N CYS A 24 -6.43 -3.01 -4.57
CA CYS A 24 -7.74 -3.63 -4.74
C CYS A 24 -8.78 -2.60 -5.18
N GLY A 25 -9.76 -3.04 -5.93
CA GLY A 25 -10.88 -2.26 -6.39
C GLY A 25 -12.03 -3.18 -6.84
N GLU A 26 -12.96 -2.61 -7.58
CA GLU A 26 -14.05 -3.36 -8.22
C GLU A 26 -14.07 -3.07 -9.71
N ASN A 27 -14.34 -4.09 -10.48
CA ASN A 27 -14.62 -3.94 -11.90
C ASN A 27 -16.04 -3.34 -12.11
N LYS A 28 -16.36 -2.92 -13.33
CA LYS A 28 -17.67 -2.35 -13.66
C LYS A 28 -18.84 -3.30 -13.42
N ASP A 29 -18.61 -4.60 -13.39
CA ASP A 29 -19.59 -5.64 -13.07
C ASP A 29 -19.62 -5.98 -11.59
N SER A 30 -19.00 -5.17 -10.73
CA SER A 30 -18.84 -5.38 -9.28
C SER A 30 -18.05 -6.63 -8.91
N SER A 31 -17.34 -7.23 -9.85
CA SER A 31 -16.39 -8.29 -9.54
C SER A 31 -15.12 -7.70 -8.89
N PRO A 32 -14.47 -8.45 -7.98
CA PRO A 32 -13.27 -7.95 -7.33
C PRO A 32 -12.12 -7.75 -8.33
N LEU A 33 -11.43 -6.63 -8.22
CA LEU A 33 -10.24 -6.29 -8.96
C LEU A 33 -9.04 -6.32 -8.03
N LEU A 34 -8.07 -7.18 -8.31
CA LEU A 34 -6.76 -7.18 -7.64
C LEU A 34 -5.68 -6.97 -8.68
N LEU A 35 -4.80 -6.02 -8.43
CA LEU A 35 -3.61 -5.76 -9.23
C LEU A 35 -2.36 -5.83 -8.34
N SER A 36 -1.31 -6.45 -8.84
CA SER A 36 -0.03 -6.56 -8.15
C SER A 36 1.14 -6.10 -9.01
N GLY A 37 2.02 -5.31 -8.44
CA GLY A 37 3.29 -4.89 -9.05
C GLY A 37 4.46 -5.67 -8.46
N SER A 38 5.47 -5.97 -9.27
CA SER A 38 6.56 -6.85 -8.84
C SER A 38 7.94 -6.39 -9.31
N ARG A 39 8.96 -6.94 -8.63
CA ARG A 39 10.36 -6.86 -9.06
C ARG A 39 10.65 -7.64 -10.34
N ASP A 40 9.75 -8.46 -10.83
CA ASP A 40 9.84 -9.07 -12.17
C ASP A 40 9.54 -8.08 -13.32
N LYS A 41 9.26 -6.80 -12.99
CA LYS A 41 8.96 -5.67 -13.92
C LYS A 41 7.56 -5.73 -14.51
N SER A 42 6.73 -6.66 -14.10
CA SER A 42 5.35 -6.82 -14.56
C SER A 42 4.34 -6.34 -13.52
N ILE A 43 3.13 -6.09 -14.00
CA ILE A 43 1.94 -5.91 -13.18
C ILE A 43 0.96 -6.99 -13.61
N ILE A 44 0.35 -7.69 -12.65
CA ILE A 44 -0.62 -8.75 -12.91
C ILE A 44 -1.98 -8.33 -12.39
N GLN A 45 -3.00 -8.48 -13.23
CA GLN A 45 -4.40 -8.49 -12.84
C GLN A 45 -4.82 -9.93 -12.58
N TRP A 46 -5.49 -10.15 -11.45
CA TRP A 46 -5.87 -11.49 -11.01
C TRP A 46 -7.36 -11.74 -11.22
N GLU A 47 -7.69 -12.93 -11.69
CA GLU A 47 -9.02 -13.50 -11.61
C GLU A 47 -9.12 -14.27 -10.29
N LEU A 48 -9.95 -13.78 -9.35
CA LEU A 48 -10.06 -14.33 -8.01
C LEU A 48 -11.13 -15.43 -7.96
N ASN A 49 -10.84 -16.51 -7.24
CA ASN A 49 -11.76 -17.60 -6.96
C ASN A 49 -11.70 -17.93 -5.47
N TYR A 50 -12.61 -17.37 -4.70
CA TYR A 50 -12.64 -17.53 -3.25
C TYR A 50 -13.06 -18.96 -2.79
N GLU A 51 -13.62 -19.79 -3.66
CA GLU A 51 -13.88 -21.20 -3.37
C GLU A 51 -12.60 -22.04 -3.40
N GLY A 52 -11.57 -21.52 -4.08
CA GLY A 52 -10.25 -22.13 -4.17
C GLY A 52 -10.21 -23.38 -5.03
N THR A 53 -9.04 -23.64 -5.61
CA THR A 53 -8.74 -24.88 -6.33
C THR A 53 -7.64 -25.62 -5.56
N LYS A 54 -7.97 -26.78 -5.01
CA LYS A 54 -6.96 -27.63 -4.34
C LYS A 54 -6.04 -28.24 -5.39
N ILE A 55 -4.74 -27.98 -5.27
CA ILE A 55 -3.73 -28.64 -6.07
C ILE A 55 -3.19 -29.83 -5.27
N GLN A 56 -3.36 -31.03 -5.81
CA GLN A 56 -2.65 -32.20 -5.34
C GLN A 56 -1.28 -32.20 -6.02
N ASP A 57 -0.25 -31.70 -5.34
CA ASP A 57 1.11 -31.83 -5.81
C ASP A 57 1.56 -33.27 -5.68
N LYS A 58 2.01 -33.84 -6.80
CA LYS A 58 2.49 -35.26 -6.85
C LYS A 58 3.92 -35.42 -6.36
N ASP A 59 4.63 -34.33 -6.05
CA ASP A 59 6.02 -34.37 -5.60
C ASP A 59 6.11 -34.19 -4.09
N GLU A 60 6.43 -35.28 -3.40
CA GLU A 60 6.43 -35.45 -1.93
C GLU A 60 7.50 -34.65 -1.16
N GLN A 61 8.19 -33.69 -1.72
CA GLN A 61 9.33 -33.03 -1.04
C GLN A 61 9.08 -31.60 -0.53
N ASP A 62 7.92 -31.01 -0.77
CA ASP A 62 7.66 -29.66 -0.28
C ASP A 62 6.61 -29.62 0.84
N LYS A 63 6.98 -28.99 1.97
CA LYS A 63 6.26 -28.99 3.25
C LYS A 63 4.95 -28.18 3.29
N LEU A 64 4.41 -27.76 2.17
CA LEU A 64 3.10 -27.13 2.04
C LEU A 64 2.05 -28.16 1.60
N LYS A 65 1.70 -29.05 2.51
CA LYS A 65 0.56 -29.95 2.32
C LYS A 65 -0.70 -29.09 2.16
N ASP A 66 -1.44 -29.31 1.07
CA ASP A 66 -2.72 -28.71 0.75
C ASP A 66 -2.67 -27.21 0.36
N LYS A 67 -1.88 -26.86 -0.67
CA LYS A 67 -1.87 -25.54 -1.26
C LYS A 67 -3.19 -25.26 -1.98
N VAL A 68 -3.91 -24.23 -1.57
CA VAL A 68 -5.14 -23.77 -2.22
C VAL A 68 -4.83 -22.54 -3.08
N LEU A 69 -5.01 -22.64 -4.40
CA LEU A 69 -4.96 -21.49 -5.29
C LEU A 69 -6.30 -20.76 -5.29
N LEU A 70 -6.28 -19.48 -4.92
CA LEU A 70 -7.47 -18.63 -4.87
C LEU A 70 -7.65 -17.77 -6.12
N GLY A 71 -6.94 -18.08 -7.19
CA GLY A 71 -7.06 -17.38 -8.46
C GLY A 71 -5.90 -17.68 -9.41
N LYS A 72 -5.95 -17.05 -10.55
CA LYS A 72 -4.94 -17.14 -11.60
C LYS A 72 -4.65 -15.77 -12.21
N PRO A 73 -3.47 -15.56 -12.82
CA PRO A 73 -3.23 -14.39 -13.65
C PRO A 73 -4.27 -14.28 -14.77
N LEU A 74 -4.98 -13.14 -14.82
CA LEU A 74 -5.95 -12.84 -15.89
C LEU A 74 -5.26 -12.07 -17.01
N HIS A 75 -4.58 -10.97 -16.66
CA HIS A 75 -3.85 -10.12 -17.59
C HIS A 75 -2.50 -9.71 -16.99
N SER A 76 -1.51 -9.52 -17.85
CA SER A 76 -0.19 -9.03 -17.50
C SER A 76 0.15 -7.75 -18.23
N PHE A 77 0.54 -6.71 -17.49
CA PHE A 77 0.92 -5.41 -18.05
C PHE A 77 2.45 -5.33 -18.11
N HIS A 78 2.96 -5.19 -19.30
CA HIS A 78 4.40 -5.11 -19.55
C HIS A 78 4.78 -3.75 -20.12
N GLY A 79 5.97 -3.27 -19.77
CA GLY A 79 6.51 -2.03 -20.32
C GLY A 79 7.56 -1.36 -19.46
N HIS A 80 7.51 -1.56 -18.13
CA HIS A 80 8.59 -1.11 -17.26
C HIS A 80 9.88 -1.90 -17.51
N ASN A 81 11.02 -1.20 -17.44
CA ASN A 81 12.33 -1.80 -17.66
C ASN A 81 13.04 -2.21 -16.37
N HIS A 82 12.47 -1.84 -15.22
CA HIS A 82 12.96 -2.18 -13.88
C HIS A 82 11.79 -2.48 -12.95
N PHE A 83 12.07 -2.77 -11.67
CA PHE A 83 11.09 -3.12 -10.64
C PHE A 83 9.92 -2.14 -10.63
N VAL A 84 8.70 -2.66 -10.59
CA VAL A 84 7.51 -1.87 -10.27
C VAL A 84 7.50 -1.68 -8.75
N SER A 85 7.46 -0.43 -8.29
CA SER A 85 7.57 -0.09 -6.86
C SER A 85 6.23 0.21 -6.22
N SER A 86 5.31 0.81 -6.97
CA SER A 86 4.04 1.30 -6.45
C SER A 86 2.96 1.31 -7.52
N LEU A 87 1.74 1.02 -7.11
CA LEU A 87 0.52 1.08 -7.92
C LEU A 87 -0.50 1.97 -7.21
N ALA A 88 -1.35 2.65 -8.00
CA ALA A 88 -2.55 3.29 -7.51
C ALA A 88 -3.67 3.22 -8.56
N LEU A 89 -4.90 3.04 -8.09
CA LEU A 89 -6.12 3.06 -8.91
C LEU A 89 -6.78 4.45 -8.82
N ASN A 90 -7.46 4.84 -9.89
CA ASN A 90 -8.42 5.95 -9.81
C ASN A 90 -9.75 5.46 -9.23
N SER A 91 -10.67 6.38 -8.90
CA SER A 91 -11.90 6.07 -8.13
C SER A 91 -12.86 5.14 -8.86
N ASP A 92 -12.91 5.20 -10.20
CA ASP A 92 -13.76 4.32 -11.01
C ASP A 92 -13.06 3.02 -11.43
N ASN A 93 -11.83 2.78 -10.96
CA ASN A 93 -11.00 1.61 -11.25
C ASN A 93 -10.78 1.34 -12.76
N SER A 94 -10.95 2.36 -13.61
CA SER A 94 -10.72 2.23 -15.05
C SER A 94 -9.26 2.46 -15.43
N LYS A 95 -8.53 3.21 -14.60
CA LYS A 95 -7.14 3.59 -14.80
C LYS A 95 -6.27 3.19 -13.61
N MET A 96 -5.05 2.82 -13.91
CA MET A 96 -4.01 2.54 -12.94
C MET A 96 -2.78 3.37 -13.27
N VAL A 97 -2.10 3.91 -12.25
CA VAL A 97 -0.75 4.44 -12.38
C VAL A 97 0.24 3.50 -11.71
N SER A 98 1.42 3.37 -12.30
CA SER A 98 2.54 2.61 -11.75
C SER A 98 3.80 3.43 -11.73
N GLY A 99 4.55 3.36 -10.62
CA GLY A 99 5.90 3.89 -10.47
C GLY A 99 6.94 2.78 -10.57
N SER A 100 8.12 3.10 -11.10
CA SER A 100 9.16 2.11 -11.29
C SER A 100 10.57 2.65 -11.04
N TRP A 101 11.48 1.75 -10.71
CA TRP A 101 12.92 2.01 -10.64
C TRP A 101 13.55 2.29 -12.01
N ASP A 102 12.77 2.18 -13.11
CA ASP A 102 13.19 2.69 -14.42
C ASP A 102 13.06 4.23 -14.54
N LYS A 103 12.75 4.93 -13.44
CA LYS A 103 12.58 6.39 -13.31
C LYS A 103 11.34 6.94 -14.02
N THR A 104 10.44 6.06 -14.44
CA THR A 104 9.21 6.45 -15.14
C THR A 104 7.96 6.12 -14.33
N ILE A 105 6.90 6.85 -14.61
CA ILE A 105 5.55 6.54 -14.21
C ILE A 105 4.78 6.17 -15.47
N ARG A 106 3.84 5.23 -15.37
CA ARG A 106 2.96 4.85 -16.48
C ARG A 106 1.51 4.94 -16.06
N LEU A 107 0.70 5.51 -16.94
CA LEU A 107 -0.76 5.46 -16.84
C LEU A 107 -1.26 4.34 -17.74
N TRP A 108 -2.09 3.47 -17.23
CA TRP A 108 -2.63 2.31 -17.91
C TRP A 108 -4.15 2.39 -18.03
N ASP A 109 -4.67 1.95 -19.15
CA ASP A 109 -6.08 1.61 -19.32
C ASP A 109 -6.25 0.13 -18.95
N ILE A 110 -6.96 -0.14 -17.85
CA ILE A 110 -7.09 -1.50 -17.31
C ILE A 110 -7.84 -2.39 -18.29
N ALA A 111 -8.94 -1.92 -18.84
CA ALA A 111 -9.76 -2.71 -19.77
C ALA A 111 -9.03 -3.05 -21.08
N LYS A 112 -8.14 -2.17 -21.53
CA LYS A 112 -7.36 -2.39 -22.76
C LYS A 112 -6.02 -3.08 -22.52
N CYS A 113 -5.61 -3.22 -21.26
CA CYS A 113 -4.30 -3.75 -20.85
C CYS A 113 -3.13 -3.02 -21.53
N LYS A 114 -3.24 -1.70 -21.73
CA LYS A 114 -2.26 -0.87 -22.44
C LYS A 114 -1.83 0.33 -21.63
N SER A 115 -0.56 0.70 -21.79
CA SER A 115 -0.04 1.97 -21.30
C SER A 115 -0.51 3.10 -22.21
N ASP A 116 -1.32 4.01 -21.65
CA ASP A 116 -1.78 5.20 -22.38
C ASP A 116 -0.69 6.29 -22.41
N LEU A 117 0.02 6.48 -21.29
CA LEU A 117 1.03 7.53 -21.14
C LEU A 117 2.24 7.05 -20.36
N ILE A 118 3.39 7.68 -20.65
CA ILE A 118 4.64 7.51 -19.90
C ILE A 118 5.11 8.89 -19.44
N PHE A 119 5.28 9.07 -18.13
CA PHE A 119 5.77 10.31 -17.56
C PHE A 119 7.27 10.16 -17.28
N LYS A 120 8.04 11.13 -17.76
CA LYS A 120 9.49 11.18 -17.61
C LYS A 120 9.91 12.49 -16.99
N GLY A 121 10.78 12.45 -15.98
CA GLY A 121 11.28 13.65 -15.30
C GLY A 121 11.89 13.38 -13.94
N HIS A 122 11.65 12.21 -13.33
CA HIS A 122 12.46 11.78 -12.19
C HIS A 122 13.87 11.44 -12.65
N THR A 123 14.86 11.87 -11.87
CA THR A 123 16.29 11.61 -12.16
C THR A 123 16.80 10.32 -11.55
N LYS A 124 16.06 9.79 -10.56
CA LYS A 124 16.31 8.51 -9.90
C LYS A 124 15.03 7.68 -9.84
N ASP A 125 15.07 6.56 -9.16
CA ASP A 125 14.01 5.59 -9.04
C ASP A 125 12.74 6.20 -8.45
N VAL A 126 11.58 5.91 -9.04
CA VAL A 126 10.27 6.27 -8.49
C VAL A 126 9.90 5.24 -7.45
N LEU A 127 9.52 5.67 -6.25
CA LEU A 127 9.18 4.79 -5.12
C LEU A 127 7.68 4.70 -4.88
N CYS A 128 6.95 5.78 -5.06
CA CYS A 128 5.52 5.85 -4.80
C CYS A 128 4.78 6.69 -5.84
N VAL A 129 3.52 6.33 -6.07
CA VAL A 129 2.60 7.04 -6.97
C VAL A 129 1.20 7.10 -6.36
N GLY A 130 0.40 8.07 -6.81
CA GLY A 130 -0.99 8.23 -6.41
C GLY A 130 -1.74 9.14 -7.36
N PHE A 131 -3.07 9.11 -7.29
CA PHE A 131 -3.94 10.12 -7.91
C PHE A 131 -4.27 11.21 -6.90
N SER A 132 -4.49 12.44 -7.35
CA SER A 132 -5.14 13.46 -6.51
C SER A 132 -6.60 13.06 -6.25
N HIS A 133 -7.16 13.60 -5.17
CA HIS A 133 -8.56 13.30 -4.82
C HIS A 133 -9.56 13.65 -5.95
N ASP A 134 -9.29 14.73 -6.69
CA ASP A 134 -10.07 15.15 -7.85
C ASP A 134 -9.65 14.48 -9.18
N GLU A 135 -8.67 13.59 -9.13
CA GLU A 135 -8.09 12.82 -10.26
C GLU A 135 -7.53 13.66 -11.41
N ARG A 136 -7.37 14.96 -11.21
CA ARG A 136 -6.77 15.85 -12.22
C ARG A 136 -5.26 15.74 -12.29
N LEU A 137 -4.64 15.30 -11.18
CA LEU A 137 -3.21 15.14 -11.07
C LEU A 137 -2.84 13.73 -10.66
N ILE A 138 -1.63 13.37 -11.06
CA ILE A 138 -0.93 12.17 -10.61
C ILE A 138 0.27 12.65 -9.80
N PHE A 139 0.51 12.03 -8.65
CA PHE A 139 1.67 12.29 -7.80
C PHE A 139 2.68 11.19 -7.97
N SER A 140 3.94 11.55 -7.86
CA SER A 140 5.03 10.58 -7.80
C SER A 140 6.16 11.06 -6.91
N GLY A 141 6.63 10.19 -6.04
CA GLY A 141 7.78 10.42 -5.18
C GLY A 141 8.94 9.50 -5.54
N GLY A 142 10.16 9.95 -5.35
CA GLY A 142 11.31 9.18 -5.78
C GLY A 142 12.57 9.35 -4.93
N MET A 143 13.61 8.57 -5.29
CA MET A 143 14.94 8.63 -4.68
C MET A 143 15.70 9.93 -5.05
N ASP A 144 15.17 10.76 -5.91
CA ASP A 144 15.68 12.09 -6.21
C ASP A 144 15.22 13.16 -5.23
N ASN A 145 14.59 12.75 -4.12
CA ASN A 145 14.06 13.60 -3.05
C ASN A 145 12.99 14.57 -3.52
N SER A 146 12.35 14.27 -4.64
CA SER A 146 11.30 15.11 -5.21
C SER A 146 9.93 14.47 -5.16
N LEU A 147 8.92 15.30 -4.94
CA LEU A 147 7.52 14.99 -5.17
C LEU A 147 7.07 15.75 -6.41
N LYS A 148 6.69 15.02 -7.45
CA LYS A 148 6.29 15.60 -8.73
C LYS A 148 4.80 15.43 -8.97
N TYR A 149 4.20 16.44 -9.61
CA TYR A 149 2.78 16.51 -9.93
C TYR A 149 2.62 16.57 -11.44
N TRP A 150 1.84 15.65 -11.98
CA TRP A 150 1.62 15.49 -13.41
C TRP A 150 0.15 15.66 -13.73
N ASN A 151 -0.16 16.29 -14.85
CA ASN A 151 -1.53 16.23 -15.33
C ASN A 151 -1.79 14.92 -16.08
N THR A 152 -3.06 14.61 -16.34
CA THR A 152 -3.48 13.40 -17.05
C THR A 152 -3.12 13.39 -18.54
N LYS A 153 -2.46 14.46 -19.04
CA LYS A 153 -1.94 14.56 -20.42
C LYS A 153 -0.44 14.24 -20.52
N GLY A 154 0.24 14.06 -19.38
CA GLY A 154 1.66 13.72 -19.33
C GLY A 154 2.59 14.89 -18.99
N ASP A 155 2.07 16.12 -18.78
CA ASP A 155 2.89 17.28 -18.50
C ASP A 155 3.22 17.37 -17.01
N LEU A 156 4.48 17.67 -16.68
CA LEU A 156 4.90 18.04 -15.33
C LEU A 156 4.30 19.41 -14.98
N ARG A 157 3.56 19.47 -13.87
CA ARG A 157 2.92 20.70 -13.38
C ARG A 157 3.68 21.33 -12.24
N TYR A 158 4.22 20.49 -11.37
CA TYR A 158 4.92 20.95 -10.16
C TYR A 158 6.07 19.99 -9.83
N ASP A 159 7.15 20.53 -9.33
CA ASP A 159 8.31 19.79 -8.84
C ASP A 159 8.66 20.32 -7.44
N ASN A 160 8.31 19.55 -6.42
CA ASN A 160 8.55 19.93 -5.03
C ASN A 160 9.78 19.18 -4.50
N ASN A 161 10.86 19.92 -4.27
CA ASN A 161 12.15 19.43 -3.79
C ASN A 161 12.40 19.76 -2.30
N GLN A 162 11.34 19.92 -1.49
CA GLN A 162 11.42 20.29 -0.07
C GLN A 162 11.67 19.10 0.87
N PHE A 163 12.10 17.96 0.33
CA PHE A 163 12.42 16.76 1.12
C PHE A 163 13.95 16.58 1.21
N ASN A 164 14.44 16.29 2.41
CA ASN A 164 15.86 16.00 2.66
C ASN A 164 16.20 14.51 2.43
N GLY A 165 15.19 13.66 2.23
CA GLY A 165 15.32 12.24 1.97
C GLY A 165 14.44 11.78 0.82
N TRP A 166 14.53 10.50 0.46
CA TRP A 166 13.70 9.90 -0.58
C TRP A 166 12.22 9.98 -0.21
N VAL A 167 11.38 10.37 -1.14
CA VAL A 167 9.93 10.34 -0.97
C VAL A 167 9.47 8.89 -1.17
N SER A 168 9.11 8.23 -0.07
CA SER A 168 8.89 6.77 -0.03
C SER A 168 7.44 6.35 -0.16
N CYS A 169 6.50 7.15 0.34
CA CYS A 169 5.09 6.83 0.34
C CYS A 169 4.22 8.08 0.24
N ILE A 170 3.06 7.93 -0.40
CA ILE A 170 2.05 8.96 -0.60
C ILE A 170 0.70 8.34 -0.28
N LEU A 171 -0.16 9.09 0.43
CA LEU A 171 -1.50 8.66 0.80
C LEU A 171 -2.47 9.85 0.72
N ASN A 172 -3.62 9.66 0.07
CA ASN A 172 -4.73 10.60 0.18
C ASN A 172 -5.41 10.44 1.54
N VAL A 173 -5.61 11.55 2.24
CA VAL A 173 -6.30 11.60 3.53
C VAL A 173 -7.48 12.55 3.39
N GLN A 174 -8.68 12.05 3.63
CA GLN A 174 -9.89 12.87 3.65
C GLN A 174 -10.35 13.03 5.10
N LYS A 175 -10.35 14.27 5.59
CA LYS A 175 -10.86 14.62 6.91
C LYS A 175 -12.07 15.55 6.76
N GLY A 176 -13.24 15.01 6.99
CA GLY A 176 -14.50 15.73 6.78
C GLY A 176 -14.61 16.23 5.33
N LYS A 177 -14.57 17.55 5.15
CA LYS A 177 -14.59 18.20 3.81
C LYS A 177 -13.21 18.57 3.28
N THR A 178 -12.17 18.39 4.08
CA THR A 178 -10.80 18.77 3.72
C THR A 178 -10.04 17.56 3.22
N ASN A 179 -9.38 17.72 2.08
CA ASN A 179 -8.53 16.71 1.49
C ASN A 179 -7.08 17.07 1.69
N TYR A 180 -6.31 16.14 2.20
CA TYR A 180 -4.87 16.24 2.38
C TYR A 180 -4.16 15.15 1.57
N ILE A 181 -2.88 15.38 1.32
CA ILE A 181 -1.96 14.37 0.82
C ILE A 181 -0.87 14.21 1.87
N ALA A 182 -0.82 13.03 2.48
CA ALA A 182 0.25 12.65 3.39
C ALA A 182 1.42 12.11 2.58
N VAL A 183 2.60 12.63 2.86
CA VAL A 183 3.84 12.25 2.18
C VAL A 183 4.89 11.89 3.22
N GLY A 184 5.39 10.66 3.15
CA GLY A 184 6.45 10.17 4.02
C GLY A 184 7.80 10.16 3.31
N SER A 185 8.85 10.45 4.06
CA SER A 185 10.21 10.55 3.56
C SER A 185 11.21 9.67 4.33
N TRP A 186 12.29 9.32 3.68
CA TRP A 186 13.40 8.59 4.30
C TRP A 186 14.22 9.42 5.29
N ASP A 187 14.03 10.74 5.32
CA ASP A 187 14.56 11.60 6.40
C ASP A 187 13.74 11.48 7.70
N GLY A 188 12.72 10.63 7.72
CA GLY A 188 11.82 10.38 8.85
C GLY A 188 10.67 11.37 8.95
N SER A 189 10.62 12.39 8.11
CA SER A 189 9.55 13.40 8.14
C SER A 189 8.26 12.89 7.47
N VAL A 190 7.13 13.38 7.97
CA VAL A 190 5.82 13.22 7.33
C VAL A 190 5.21 14.60 7.15
N LYS A 191 4.85 14.92 5.90
CA LYS A 191 4.22 16.19 5.54
C LYS A 191 2.77 15.95 5.09
N LEU A 192 1.85 16.76 5.63
CA LEU A 192 0.48 16.86 5.13
C LEU A 192 0.41 18.08 4.22
N LEU A 193 0.05 17.84 2.97
CA LEU A 193 -0.16 18.87 1.97
C LEU A 193 -1.65 19.15 1.84
N ASN A 194 -2.01 20.44 1.79
CA ASN A 194 -3.38 20.88 1.58
C ASN A 194 -3.81 20.78 0.11
N SER A 195 -5.04 21.20 -0.21
CA SER A 195 -5.58 21.19 -1.58
C SER A 195 -4.84 22.08 -2.59
N GLU A 196 -4.02 23.02 -2.10
CA GLU A 196 -3.13 23.85 -2.92
C GLU A 196 -1.72 23.26 -3.03
N TYR A 197 -1.51 22.06 -2.45
CA TYR A 197 -0.23 21.33 -2.40
C TYR A 197 0.87 22.02 -1.60
N ASN A 198 0.49 22.96 -0.74
CA ASN A 198 1.40 23.55 0.25
C ASN A 198 1.47 22.67 1.50
N VAL A 199 2.64 22.67 2.16
CA VAL A 199 2.79 21.99 3.45
C VAL A 199 1.89 22.69 4.47
N ASP A 200 0.92 21.95 4.98
CA ASP A 200 -0.03 22.42 5.99
C ASP A 200 0.43 22.04 7.39
N ARG A 201 0.90 20.80 7.55
CA ARG A 201 1.41 20.23 8.80
C ARG A 201 2.61 19.36 8.52
N GLU A 202 3.49 19.21 9.50
CA GLU A 202 4.68 18.39 9.39
C GLU A 202 5.03 17.76 10.74
N ILE A 203 5.28 16.45 10.74
CA ILE A 203 6.09 15.79 11.75
C ILE A 203 7.54 15.89 11.27
N PRO A 204 8.43 16.54 12.03
CA PRO A 204 9.83 16.72 11.61
C PRO A 204 10.55 15.38 11.48
N GLY A 205 11.60 15.37 10.67
CA GLY A 205 12.41 14.18 10.40
C GLY A 205 13.13 13.65 11.64
N GLY A 206 13.35 12.34 11.64
CA GLY A 206 14.01 11.58 12.70
C GLY A 206 15.10 10.64 12.17
N GLU A 207 15.57 9.74 13.02
CA GLU A 207 16.65 8.80 12.64
C GLU A 207 16.20 7.73 11.64
N TYR A 208 14.90 7.44 11.51
CA TYR A 208 14.42 6.27 10.79
C TYR A 208 13.48 6.65 9.65
N ALA A 209 13.70 6.02 8.51
CA ALA A 209 12.92 6.23 7.30
C ALA A 209 11.44 5.86 7.49
N VAL A 210 10.55 6.72 7.00
CA VAL A 210 9.13 6.39 6.83
C VAL A 210 9.02 5.41 5.66
N THR A 211 8.35 4.29 5.88
CA THR A 211 8.20 3.24 4.86
C THR A 211 6.78 3.12 4.34
N SER A 212 5.79 3.42 5.17
CA SER A 212 4.39 3.27 4.79
C SER A 212 3.49 4.16 5.63
N LEU A 213 2.37 4.57 5.05
CA LEU A 213 1.31 5.37 5.66
C LEU A 213 -0.03 4.66 5.49
N SER A 214 -0.90 4.79 6.48
CA SER A 214 -2.31 4.38 6.42
C SER A 214 -3.15 5.33 7.24
N THR A 215 -4.44 5.44 6.96
CA THR A 215 -5.39 6.28 7.71
C THR A 215 -6.65 5.50 8.03
N ASP A 216 -7.37 5.94 9.04
CA ASP A 216 -8.75 5.52 9.26
C ASP A 216 -9.69 6.14 8.21
N GLU A 217 -10.95 5.70 8.17
CA GLU A 217 -11.93 6.17 7.17
C GLU A 217 -12.30 7.64 7.35
N GLU A 218 -12.26 8.14 8.59
CA GLU A 218 -12.63 9.52 8.93
C GLU A 218 -11.47 10.50 8.70
N GLY A 219 -10.26 9.99 8.49
CA GLY A 219 -9.04 10.78 8.32
C GLY A 219 -8.59 11.47 9.61
N ASP A 220 -9.01 10.96 10.76
CA ASP A 220 -8.66 11.50 12.06
C ASP A 220 -7.28 11.05 12.52
N PHE A 221 -6.88 9.83 12.17
CA PHE A 221 -5.60 9.24 12.56
C PHE A 221 -4.78 8.85 11.35
N LEU A 222 -3.51 9.22 11.38
CA LEU A 222 -2.50 8.75 10.43
C LEU A 222 -1.59 7.75 11.15
N PHE A 223 -1.51 6.55 10.59
CA PHE A 223 -0.61 5.49 11.02
C PHE A 223 0.65 5.56 10.18
N ILE A 224 1.79 5.73 10.83
CA ILE A 224 3.09 5.94 10.21
C ILE A 224 3.99 4.77 10.58
N GLY A 225 4.39 3.98 9.57
CA GLY A 225 5.32 2.88 9.74
C GLY A 225 6.76 3.32 9.46
N TYR A 226 7.67 3.01 10.38
CA TYR A 226 9.09 3.30 10.26
C TYR A 226 9.91 2.04 10.02
N LYS A 227 11.05 2.21 9.35
CA LYS A 227 11.97 1.12 9.00
C LYS A 227 12.51 0.35 10.21
N ASN A 228 12.66 0.99 11.35
CA ASN A 228 13.14 0.37 12.61
C ASN A 228 12.07 -0.47 13.34
N GLY A 229 10.84 -0.52 12.82
CA GLY A 229 9.74 -1.23 13.49
C GLY A 229 8.87 -0.35 14.40
N THR A 230 9.06 0.95 14.41
CA THR A 230 8.17 1.88 15.13
C THR A 230 6.92 2.17 14.29
N VAL A 231 5.76 2.13 14.94
CA VAL A 231 4.50 2.68 14.42
C VAL A 231 4.14 3.90 15.25
N LEU A 232 3.93 5.04 14.60
CA LEU A 232 3.32 6.21 15.21
C LEU A 232 1.85 6.31 14.82
N VAL A 233 1.01 6.65 15.79
CA VAL A 233 -0.39 7.03 15.55
C VAL A 233 -0.50 8.53 15.79
N TRP A 234 -0.64 9.29 14.70
CA TRP A 234 -0.74 10.74 14.72
C TRP A 234 -2.18 11.17 14.55
N ASN A 235 -2.70 11.98 15.48
CA ASN A 235 -4.05 12.55 15.41
C ASN A 235 -4.00 13.84 14.57
N ILE A 236 -4.70 13.83 13.45
CA ILE A 236 -4.87 15.01 12.59
C ILE A 236 -6.02 15.85 13.17
N LEU A 237 -5.70 16.76 14.10
CA LEU A 237 -6.69 17.68 14.67
C LEU A 237 -7.16 18.70 13.63
N ASP A 238 -8.35 19.28 13.83
CA ASP A 238 -8.88 20.35 12.95
C ASP A 238 -8.07 21.63 13.11
N GLU A 239 -7.61 21.93 14.33
CA GLU A 239 -6.75 23.08 14.60
C GLU A 239 -5.28 22.64 14.56
N LYS A 240 -4.44 23.51 13.98
CA LYS A 240 -2.98 23.27 13.96
C LYS A 240 -2.43 23.42 15.36
N SER A 241 -1.59 22.49 15.75
CA SER A 241 -0.77 22.59 16.94
C SER A 241 0.51 23.39 16.65
N GLU A 242 1.03 24.12 17.65
CA GLU A 242 2.34 24.77 17.55
C GLU A 242 3.46 23.71 17.40
N ASN A 243 3.25 22.54 18.00
CA ASN A 243 4.13 21.38 17.87
C ASN A 243 3.31 20.13 17.52
N GLU A 244 3.41 19.68 16.26
CA GLU A 244 2.65 18.51 15.79
C GLU A 244 3.06 17.18 16.44
N GLU A 245 4.23 17.12 17.08
CA GLU A 245 4.63 15.95 17.87
C GLU A 245 3.72 15.73 19.08
N ASP A 246 3.10 16.78 19.62
CA ASP A 246 2.17 16.67 20.75
C ASP A 246 0.86 15.97 20.37
N ASN A 247 0.58 15.88 19.07
CA ASN A 247 -0.55 15.16 18.50
C ASN A 247 -0.29 13.66 18.29
N ILE A 248 0.93 13.18 18.58
CA ILE A 248 1.24 11.75 18.56
C ILE A 248 0.53 11.08 19.75
N LYS A 249 -0.47 10.28 19.46
CA LYS A 249 -1.27 9.58 20.48
C LYS A 249 -0.60 8.32 20.99
N GLN A 250 0.15 7.65 20.13
CA GLN A 250 0.77 6.39 20.48
C GLN A 250 2.03 6.15 19.66
N ARG A 251 3.02 5.54 20.33
CA ARG A 251 4.22 4.97 19.71
C ARG A 251 4.27 3.49 20.07
N ILE A 252 4.38 2.64 19.07
CA ILE A 252 4.36 1.18 19.22
C ILE A 252 5.64 0.63 18.62
N GLU A 253 6.41 -0.12 19.40
CA GLU A 253 7.62 -0.78 18.95
C GLU A 253 7.30 -2.25 18.58
N THR A 254 7.52 -2.62 17.33
CA THR A 254 7.24 -3.98 16.86
C THR A 254 8.46 -4.89 16.93
N GLY A 255 9.66 -4.32 17.00
CA GLY A 255 10.93 -5.03 17.05
C GLY A 255 11.34 -5.66 15.69
N VAL A 256 10.66 -5.34 14.61
CA VAL A 256 10.95 -5.83 13.25
C VAL A 256 10.69 -4.72 12.23
N ASP A 257 11.51 -4.66 11.18
CA ASP A 257 11.40 -3.66 10.12
C ASP A 257 10.00 -3.68 9.47
N ILE A 258 9.36 -2.51 9.37
CA ILE A 258 8.06 -2.36 8.70
C ILE A 258 8.28 -2.05 7.23
N ASN A 259 7.60 -2.76 6.35
CA ASN A 259 7.57 -2.51 4.92
C ASN A 259 6.24 -1.88 4.47
N SER A 260 5.14 -2.28 5.11
CA SER A 260 3.78 -1.82 4.81
C SER A 260 2.94 -1.78 6.08
N ILE A 261 2.06 -0.80 6.18
CA ILE A 261 1.05 -0.70 7.24
C ILE A 261 -0.31 -0.48 6.61
N LEU A 262 -1.33 -1.12 7.17
CA LEU A 262 -2.70 -1.01 6.71
C LEU A 262 -3.65 -1.04 7.91
N PHE A 263 -4.38 0.05 8.11
CA PHE A 263 -5.40 0.13 9.15
C PHE A 263 -6.70 -0.53 8.67
N ASP A 264 -7.35 -1.26 9.57
CA ASP A 264 -8.63 -1.90 9.30
C ASP A 264 -9.76 -1.11 9.96
N SER A 265 -10.49 -0.35 9.18
CA SER A 265 -11.61 0.45 9.66
C SER A 265 -12.83 -0.38 10.08
N LYS A 266 -13.00 -1.60 9.54
CA LYS A 266 -14.09 -2.52 9.92
C LYS A 266 -13.93 -3.00 11.37
N PHE A 267 -12.69 -3.08 11.84
CA PHE A 267 -12.35 -3.62 13.15
C PHE A 267 -11.67 -2.58 14.07
N PHE A 268 -12.11 -1.36 14.07
CA PHE A 268 -11.75 -0.12 14.80
C PHE A 268 -10.47 -0.07 15.68
N GLU A 269 -9.89 -1.20 16.05
CA GLU A 269 -8.71 -1.27 16.91
C GLU A 269 -7.58 -2.13 16.31
N ILE A 270 -7.72 -2.54 15.02
CA ILE A 270 -6.80 -3.51 14.41
C ILE A 270 -6.10 -2.89 13.23
N TYR A 271 -4.83 -3.21 13.09
CA TYR A 271 -4.02 -2.87 11.92
C TYR A 271 -3.11 -4.03 11.52
N ALA A 272 -2.85 -4.13 10.22
CA ALA A 272 -1.94 -5.10 9.65
C ALA A 272 -0.57 -4.46 9.37
N ILE A 273 0.50 -5.20 9.60
CA ILE A 273 1.85 -4.78 9.28
C ILE A 273 2.53 -5.86 8.45
N GLY A 274 3.00 -5.50 7.25
CA GLY A 274 3.96 -6.28 6.51
C GLY A 274 5.38 -5.98 7.02
N THR A 275 6.08 -7.01 7.44
CA THR A 275 7.41 -6.86 8.05
C THR A 275 8.47 -7.64 7.28
N SER A 276 9.75 -7.42 7.61
CA SER A 276 10.87 -8.20 7.08
C SER A 276 10.80 -9.70 7.44
N LYS A 277 9.96 -10.07 8.42
CA LYS A 277 9.80 -11.46 8.88
C LYS A 277 8.44 -12.06 8.52
N GLY A 278 7.48 -11.26 8.05
CA GLY A 278 6.15 -11.72 7.65
C GLY A 278 5.03 -10.74 7.97
N LEU A 279 3.82 -11.25 8.04
CA LEU A 279 2.62 -10.50 8.37
C LEU A 279 2.37 -10.53 9.89
N GLN A 280 2.07 -9.38 10.46
CA GLN A 280 1.54 -9.27 11.83
C GLN A 280 0.21 -8.51 11.81
N ILE A 281 -0.75 -9.00 12.59
CA ILE A 281 -1.98 -8.28 12.92
C ILE A 281 -1.91 -7.87 14.38
N ARG A 282 -2.15 -6.59 14.64
CA ARG A 282 -2.02 -6.00 15.98
C ARG A 282 -3.25 -5.20 16.36
N LYS A 283 -3.51 -5.11 17.68
CA LYS A 283 -4.45 -4.14 18.25
C LYS A 283 -3.71 -2.85 18.59
N ILE A 284 -4.38 -1.71 18.43
CA ILE A 284 -3.81 -0.39 18.79
C ILE A 284 -3.34 -0.39 20.24
N LYS A 285 -4.14 -0.93 21.19
CA LYS A 285 -3.82 -0.98 22.61
C LYS A 285 -3.15 -2.29 23.06
N GLY A 286 -2.63 -3.08 22.13
CA GLY A 286 -2.02 -4.38 22.41
C GLY A 286 -0.50 -4.36 22.30
N GLU A 287 0.20 -4.96 23.28
CA GLU A 287 1.67 -5.11 23.23
C GLU A 287 2.12 -6.19 22.25
N LYS A 288 1.33 -7.25 22.07
CA LYS A 288 1.66 -8.42 21.23
C LYS A 288 0.77 -8.49 19.99
N PRO A 289 1.27 -9.08 18.89
CA PRO A 289 0.43 -9.36 17.73
C PRO A 289 -0.68 -10.35 18.12
N VAL A 290 -1.88 -10.13 17.55
CA VAL A 290 -3.01 -11.05 17.67
C VAL A 290 -2.83 -12.24 16.72
N PHE A 291 -2.17 -12.00 15.61
CA PHE A 291 -1.83 -13.01 14.60
C PHE A 291 -0.45 -12.71 14.03
N GLU A 292 0.30 -13.74 13.71
CA GLU A 292 1.63 -13.62 13.11
C GLU A 292 1.88 -14.78 12.13
N ASP A 293 2.21 -14.42 10.88
CA ASP A 293 2.74 -15.34 9.88
C ASP A 293 4.21 -15.00 9.64
N LYS A 294 5.10 -15.94 9.95
CA LYS A 294 6.58 -15.79 9.85
C LYS A 294 7.18 -16.41 8.60
N SER A 295 6.43 -16.60 7.57
CA SER A 295 6.79 -17.38 6.40
C SER A 295 7.63 -16.63 5.34
N GLY A 296 8.15 -15.45 5.66
CA GLY A 296 9.01 -14.66 4.76
C GLY A 296 8.66 -13.18 4.79
N ALA A 297 9.45 -12.33 4.12
CA ALA A 297 9.23 -10.89 4.13
C ALA A 297 7.94 -10.52 3.38
N CYS A 298 7.01 -9.88 4.09
CA CYS A 298 5.81 -9.26 3.54
C CYS A 298 6.12 -7.81 3.17
N LEU A 299 5.87 -7.43 1.91
CA LEU A 299 6.27 -6.13 1.36
C LEU A 299 5.09 -5.19 1.12
N SER A 300 3.91 -5.73 0.87
CA SER A 300 2.72 -4.96 0.51
C SER A 300 1.46 -5.60 1.05
N LEU A 301 0.47 -4.77 1.36
CA LEU A 301 -0.81 -5.18 1.92
C LEU A 301 -1.94 -4.43 1.24
N CYS A 302 -3.06 -5.07 0.99
CA CYS A 302 -4.34 -4.42 0.71
C CYS A 302 -5.51 -5.29 1.17
N TYR A 303 -6.63 -4.65 1.52
CA TYR A 303 -7.90 -5.33 1.72
C TYR A 303 -8.72 -5.32 0.42
N ASP A 304 -9.57 -6.32 0.27
CA ASP A 304 -10.66 -6.22 -0.69
C ASP A 304 -11.68 -5.15 -0.25
N ASN A 305 -12.56 -4.73 -1.14
CA ASN A 305 -13.55 -3.68 -0.85
C ASN A 305 -14.52 -4.05 0.27
N THR A 306 -14.77 -5.34 0.49
CA THR A 306 -15.63 -5.84 1.58
C THR A 306 -14.90 -5.94 2.91
N LYS A 307 -13.55 -5.76 2.89
CA LYS A 307 -12.66 -5.99 4.03
C LYS A 307 -12.82 -7.38 4.66
N SER A 308 -13.20 -8.35 3.82
CA SER A 308 -13.32 -9.75 4.21
C SER A 308 -12.06 -10.55 3.91
N TYR A 309 -11.23 -10.04 2.98
CA TYR A 309 -9.98 -10.67 2.60
C TYR A 309 -8.83 -9.67 2.63
N LEU A 310 -7.76 -10.06 3.31
CA LEU A 310 -6.48 -9.36 3.33
C LEU A 310 -5.52 -10.06 2.38
N PHE A 311 -4.99 -9.30 1.42
CA PHE A 311 -3.95 -9.75 0.49
C PHE A 311 -2.60 -9.23 0.97
N ALA A 312 -1.63 -10.12 1.04
CA ALA A 312 -0.27 -9.82 1.47
C ALA A 312 0.73 -10.28 0.40
N GLY A 313 1.48 -9.34 -0.16
CA GLY A 313 2.51 -9.58 -1.18
C GLY A 313 3.86 -9.88 -0.55
N TYR A 314 4.45 -10.99 -0.95
CA TYR A 314 5.68 -11.50 -0.35
C TYR A 314 6.90 -11.38 -1.27
N ALA A 315 8.06 -11.46 -0.64
CA ALA A 315 9.35 -11.40 -1.35
C ALA A 315 9.64 -12.62 -2.23
N ASP A 316 8.95 -13.74 -1.98
CA ASP A 316 9.03 -14.98 -2.77
C ASP A 316 8.21 -14.92 -4.08
N GLY A 317 7.49 -13.82 -4.32
CA GLY A 317 6.64 -13.65 -5.51
C GLY A 317 5.21 -14.13 -5.33
N THR A 318 4.85 -14.64 -4.15
CA THR A 318 3.48 -15.07 -3.85
C THR A 318 2.66 -13.93 -3.26
N ILE A 319 1.35 -14.00 -3.46
CA ILE A 319 0.38 -13.21 -2.70
C ILE A 319 -0.38 -14.19 -1.81
N ARG A 320 -0.30 -14.00 -0.51
CA ARG A 320 -1.04 -14.79 0.47
C ARG A 320 -2.34 -14.12 0.81
N VAL A 321 -3.38 -14.92 0.93
CA VAL A 321 -4.75 -14.44 1.16
C VAL A 321 -5.21 -14.93 2.51
N TYR A 322 -5.72 -14.00 3.30
CA TYR A 322 -6.25 -14.26 4.63
C TYR A 322 -7.69 -13.78 4.69
N LYS A 323 -8.56 -14.62 5.23
CA LYS A 323 -9.96 -14.26 5.50
C LYS A 323 -10.06 -13.64 6.88
N THR A 324 -10.71 -12.48 6.95
CA THR A 324 -10.96 -11.76 8.21
C THR A 324 -12.44 -11.82 8.55
N SER A 325 -12.78 -12.07 9.81
CA SER A 325 -14.16 -12.11 10.29
C SER A 325 -14.29 -11.67 11.74
N ASN A 326 -15.48 -11.15 12.09
CA ASN A 326 -15.88 -10.95 13.48
C ASN A 326 -16.81 -12.09 13.90
N SER A 327 -16.50 -12.75 15.00
CA SER A 327 -17.42 -13.74 15.62
C SER A 327 -18.57 -13.01 16.30
N GLY A 328 -19.49 -12.47 15.54
CA GLY A 328 -20.68 -11.74 15.98
C GLY A 328 -21.64 -11.42 14.84
N GLU A 329 -21.19 -11.67 13.62
CA GLU A 329 -22.03 -11.63 12.41
C GLU A 329 -22.28 -13.08 11.94
N SER A 330 -23.22 -13.78 12.59
CA SER A 330 -23.83 -15.03 12.13
C SER A 330 -25.32 -14.81 11.90
#